data_fafc21a646c99eda881690db6c78af83
#
_entry.id   fafc21a646c99eda881690db6c78af83
#
_cell.length_a   1.000
_cell.length_b   1.000
_cell.length_c   1.000
_cell.angle_alpha   90.00
_cell.angle_beta   90.00
_cell.angle_gamma   90.00
#
_symmetry.space_group_name_H-M   'P 1'
#
loop_
_entity.id
_entity.type
_entity.pdbx_description
1 polymer ?
#
loop_
_entity_poly.entity_id
_entity_poly.type
_entity_poly.pdbx_seq_one_letter_code
_entity_poly.pdbx_strand_id
1 'polypeptide(L)'
;DGMEMWNNGFRPPKDWTVLWSDHGFGEFEHLPSTTDGYDFGTYMHAGYWLNHTVHNPYPEKVESVMKEMFHKYDADNYCLVNGQNFRPFLLNLVAYSQVCYSPDDFHADTFYKDWTEQYFSPEAAEHAVNSMKYLSEAQEGRKGYVEHLWEIREAVSYLSNAPIERPGKSPVPYDYDRVIGDVENVERINVVLKKAITEAKLGYEKLGNNDNFYHSYVLLPAQLYSDLIAFETSLHKMAQLKKQFENTKDKQYLKEAISLLTAAKTQLDTILDRRSTGDIDDKWKNWYAIANRRQNNGFPSYDMLNAIETNLTKMTL
;
A
#
# COMPACT_ATOMS: atom_id res chain seq x y z
N ASP A 1 11.50 17.34 7.87
CA ASP A 1 12.12 17.86 9.11
C ASP A 1 13.63 18.06 8.96
N GLY A 2 14.44 17.04 8.63
CA GLY A 2 15.90 17.20 8.45
C GLY A 2 16.25 18.13 7.30
N MET A 3 15.52 18.06 6.20
CA MET A 3 15.67 18.97 5.05
C MET A 3 15.34 20.42 5.41
N GLU A 4 14.28 20.62 6.17
CA GLU A 4 13.90 21.94 6.64
C GLU A 4 15.00 22.54 7.56
N MET A 5 15.55 21.72 8.46
CA MET A 5 16.66 22.14 9.30
C MET A 5 17.90 22.51 8.47
N TRP A 6 18.24 21.70 7.47
CA TRP A 6 19.36 21.97 6.57
C TRP A 6 19.16 23.27 5.78
N ASN A 7 17.98 23.46 5.20
CA ASN A 7 17.63 24.66 4.43
C ASN A 7 17.59 25.92 5.29
N ASN A 8 17.30 25.79 6.59
CA ASN A 8 17.38 26.86 7.58
C ASN A 8 18.79 27.07 8.16
N GLY A 9 19.81 26.45 7.58
CA GLY A 9 21.22 26.67 7.92
C GLY A 9 21.78 25.77 9.00
N PHE A 10 21.03 24.82 9.53
CA PHE A 10 21.60 23.83 10.44
C PHE A 10 22.65 22.97 9.73
N ARG A 11 23.77 22.75 10.35
CA ARG A 11 24.83 21.87 9.89
C ARG A 11 25.33 21.01 11.06
N PRO A 12 25.39 19.67 10.89
CA PRO A 12 25.98 18.79 11.90
C PRO A 12 27.50 18.97 11.93
N PRO A 13 28.20 18.33 12.89
CA PRO A 13 29.68 18.25 12.87
C PRO A 13 30.18 17.71 11.51
N LYS A 14 31.34 18.22 11.06
CA LYS A 14 31.88 17.93 9.72
C LYS A 14 32.33 16.49 9.49
N ASP A 15 32.61 15.78 10.54
CA ASP A 15 33.00 14.36 10.57
C ASP A 15 31.80 13.40 10.57
N TRP A 16 30.56 13.93 10.45
CA TRP A 16 29.36 13.15 10.39
C TRP A 16 28.90 12.92 8.93
N THR A 17 28.46 11.70 8.62
CA THR A 17 27.74 11.41 7.39
C THR A 17 26.28 11.83 7.55
N VAL A 18 25.76 12.57 6.60
CA VAL A 18 24.36 13.03 6.58
C VAL A 18 23.52 12.05 5.78
N LEU A 19 22.59 11.35 6.43
CA LEU A 19 21.68 10.44 5.77
C LEU A 19 20.40 11.16 5.34
N TRP A 20 20.15 11.20 4.06
CA TRP A 20 18.87 11.67 3.50
C TRP A 20 17.87 10.54 3.52
N SER A 21 16.72 10.78 4.15
CA SER A 21 15.63 9.81 4.23
C SER A 21 14.59 10.11 3.16
N ASP A 22 14.09 9.05 2.51
CA ASP A 22 12.85 9.15 1.77
C ASP A 22 11.67 9.41 2.73
N HIS A 23 10.50 9.77 2.19
CA HIS A 23 9.30 9.99 3.01
C HIS A 23 8.50 8.72 3.30
N GLY A 24 9.08 7.54 3.09
CA GLY A 24 8.48 6.24 3.37
C GLY A 24 7.87 5.54 2.14
N PHE A 25 7.93 6.17 0.97
CA PHE A 25 7.39 5.64 -0.30
C PHE A 25 8.44 5.57 -1.42
N GLY A 26 9.73 5.60 -1.04
CA GLY A 26 10.85 5.48 -1.97
C GLY A 26 11.11 6.74 -2.78
N GLU A 27 10.79 7.92 -2.26
CA GLU A 27 11.04 9.20 -2.94
C GLU A 27 11.78 10.15 -2.01
N PHE A 28 12.87 10.74 -2.52
CA PHE A 28 13.63 11.77 -1.82
C PHE A 28 13.23 13.14 -2.34
N GLU A 29 12.81 14.01 -1.45
CA GLU A 29 12.33 15.35 -1.80
C GLU A 29 13.24 16.42 -1.21
N HIS A 30 13.28 17.58 -1.88
CA HIS A 30 13.95 18.79 -1.37
C HIS A 30 15.44 18.63 -1.02
N LEU A 31 16.14 17.75 -1.72
CA LEU A 31 17.57 17.51 -1.50
C LEU A 31 18.41 18.79 -1.76
N PRO A 32 19.49 18.99 -1.01
CA PRO A 32 20.35 20.14 -1.23
C PRO A 32 21.04 20.08 -2.58
N SER A 33 21.26 21.23 -3.20
CA SER A 33 21.95 21.32 -4.51
C SER A 33 23.46 21.05 -4.43
N THR A 34 24.04 21.11 -3.22
CA THR A 34 25.46 20.86 -2.99
C THR A 34 25.65 20.07 -1.69
N THR A 35 26.75 19.32 -1.62
CA THR A 35 27.10 18.58 -0.40
C THR A 35 27.62 19.48 0.72
N ASP A 36 28.00 20.73 0.44
CA ASP A 36 28.69 21.64 1.36
C ASP A 36 29.93 20.97 2.02
N GLY A 37 30.54 19.98 1.35
CA GLY A 37 31.68 19.20 1.86
C GLY A 37 31.33 18.22 2.97
N TYR A 38 30.10 17.78 3.07
CA TYR A 38 29.69 16.64 3.89
C TYR A 38 29.64 15.36 3.07
N ASP A 39 29.89 14.24 3.73
CA ASP A 39 29.61 12.92 3.21
C ASP A 39 28.10 12.67 3.31
N PHE A 40 27.48 12.29 2.19
CA PHE A 40 26.07 11.96 2.14
C PHE A 40 25.86 10.45 2.05
N GLY A 41 24.73 10.02 2.54
CA GLY A 41 24.22 8.67 2.41
C GLY A 41 22.71 8.66 2.29
N THR A 42 22.13 7.47 2.14
CA THR A 42 20.69 7.27 1.93
C THR A 42 20.06 6.47 3.06
N TYR A 43 18.82 6.81 3.40
CA TYR A 43 17.93 5.98 4.21
C TYR A 43 16.62 5.76 3.45
N MET A 44 16.48 4.59 2.86
CA MET A 44 15.32 4.25 2.04
C MET A 44 14.40 3.25 2.76
N HIS A 45 13.09 3.38 2.55
CA HIS A 45 12.12 2.39 2.99
C HIS A 45 11.87 1.36 1.88
N ALA A 46 12.11 0.09 2.18
CA ALA A 46 11.72 -1.02 1.28
C ALA A 46 10.20 -1.23 1.23
N GLY A 47 9.48 -0.62 2.16
CA GLY A 47 8.03 -0.57 2.23
C GLY A 47 7.58 0.19 3.46
N TYR A 48 6.47 0.89 3.36
CA TYR A 48 5.90 1.64 4.47
C TYR A 48 5.12 0.71 5.42
N TRP A 49 5.05 1.07 6.69
CA TRP A 49 4.46 0.21 7.73
C TRP A 49 2.99 -0.17 7.49
N LEU A 50 2.25 0.59 6.69
CA LEU A 50 0.88 0.26 6.29
C LEU A 50 0.82 -0.72 5.10
N ASN A 51 1.91 -0.94 4.36
CA ASN A 51 1.96 -1.87 3.23
C ASN A 51 2.15 -3.35 3.64
N HIS A 52 1.95 -3.69 4.91
CA HIS A 52 2.18 -5.06 5.39
C HIS A 52 1.16 -6.08 4.88
N THR A 53 0.00 -5.64 4.45
CA THR A 53 -1.04 -6.51 3.90
C THR A 53 -0.90 -6.66 2.39
N VAL A 54 -0.69 -5.55 1.69
CA VAL A 54 -0.41 -5.51 0.26
C VAL A 54 0.92 -4.80 0.07
N HIS A 55 1.93 -5.51 -0.35
CA HIS A 55 3.23 -4.91 -0.65
C HIS A 55 3.20 -4.17 -1.99
N ASN A 56 4.12 -3.23 -2.15
CA ASN A 56 4.36 -2.55 -3.42
C ASN A 56 5.72 -3.02 -3.96
N PRO A 57 5.75 -3.88 -4.98
CA PRO A 57 6.99 -4.27 -5.66
C PRO A 57 7.42 -3.14 -6.60
N TYR A 58 8.55 -2.46 -6.31
CA TYR A 58 9.01 -1.31 -7.12
C TYR A 58 10.52 -1.29 -7.39
N PRO A 59 11.14 -2.38 -7.84
CA PRO A 59 12.56 -2.40 -8.22
C PRO A 59 12.96 -1.30 -9.22
N GLU A 60 12.07 -0.93 -10.15
CA GLU A 60 12.31 0.18 -11.10
C GLU A 60 12.48 1.53 -10.38
N LYS A 61 11.64 1.78 -9.38
CA LYS A 61 11.78 2.99 -8.54
C LYS A 61 13.08 2.93 -7.72
N VAL A 62 13.40 1.77 -7.14
CA VAL A 62 14.67 1.58 -6.41
C VAL A 62 15.85 1.87 -7.33
N GLU A 63 15.86 1.33 -8.56
CA GLU A 63 16.89 1.59 -9.56
C GLU A 63 17.03 3.08 -9.83
N SER A 64 15.95 3.73 -10.27
CA SER A 64 15.98 5.13 -10.71
C SER A 64 16.38 6.08 -9.58
N VAL A 65 15.80 5.90 -8.41
CA VAL A 65 16.02 6.79 -7.27
C VAL A 65 17.42 6.61 -6.69
N MET A 66 17.89 5.37 -6.53
CA MET A 66 19.21 5.13 -5.94
C MET A 66 20.35 5.54 -6.90
N LYS A 67 20.20 5.30 -8.21
CA LYS A 67 21.15 5.82 -9.19
C LYS A 67 21.20 7.34 -9.18
N GLU A 68 20.06 8.01 -9.08
CA GLU A 68 20.05 9.48 -8.95
C GLU A 68 20.75 9.93 -7.66
N MET A 69 20.50 9.29 -6.52
CA MET A 69 21.15 9.63 -5.25
C MET A 69 22.65 9.48 -5.31
N PHE A 70 23.15 8.43 -5.95
CA PHE A 70 24.58 8.17 -6.05
C PHE A 70 25.27 9.11 -7.06
N HIS A 71 24.74 9.22 -8.28
CA HIS A 71 25.41 9.95 -9.35
C HIS A 71 25.23 11.47 -9.30
N LYS A 72 24.09 11.94 -8.79
CA LYS A 72 23.78 13.37 -8.78
C LYS A 72 24.09 14.02 -7.42
N TYR A 73 23.88 13.28 -6.34
CA TYR A 73 23.98 13.81 -4.98
C TYR A 73 25.17 13.25 -4.20
N ASP A 74 25.99 12.37 -4.80
CA ASP A 74 27.16 11.76 -4.16
C ASP A 74 26.81 11.12 -2.77
N ALA A 75 25.62 10.46 -2.73
CA ALA A 75 25.03 9.99 -1.48
C ALA A 75 25.22 8.46 -1.31
N ASP A 76 26.41 7.97 -1.55
CA ASP A 76 26.80 6.55 -1.51
C ASP A 76 27.67 6.17 -0.31
N ASN A 77 28.07 7.14 0.52
CA ASN A 77 28.96 6.88 1.67
C ASN A 77 28.34 5.95 2.72
N TYR A 78 27.00 5.93 2.83
CA TYR A 78 26.30 5.03 3.72
C TYR A 78 24.89 4.75 3.22
N CYS A 79 24.54 3.46 3.07
CA CYS A 79 23.22 3.03 2.63
C CYS A 79 22.50 2.33 3.77
N LEU A 80 21.39 2.91 4.23
CA LEU A 80 20.52 2.34 5.24
C LEU A 80 19.16 2.04 4.63
N VAL A 81 18.60 0.86 4.94
CA VAL A 81 17.26 0.49 4.49
C VAL A 81 16.35 0.13 5.66
N ASN A 82 15.13 0.64 5.64
CA ASN A 82 14.09 0.23 6.55
C ASN A 82 13.31 -0.95 5.98
N GLY A 83 13.58 -2.13 6.50
CA GLY A 83 12.91 -3.37 6.09
C GLY A 83 11.79 -3.81 7.02
N GLN A 84 11.34 -3.00 7.96
CA GLN A 84 10.35 -3.25 9.03
C GLN A 84 9.86 -4.71 9.19
N ASN A 85 9.32 -5.28 8.09
CA ASN A 85 8.88 -6.68 7.99
C ASN A 85 9.46 -7.30 6.73
N PHE A 86 10.35 -8.25 6.88
CA PHE A 86 11.05 -8.87 5.75
C PHE A 86 10.11 -9.55 4.75
N ARG A 87 9.03 -10.20 5.22
CA ARG A 87 8.14 -10.98 4.37
C ARG A 87 7.57 -10.18 3.18
N PRO A 88 6.84 -9.07 3.39
CA PRO A 88 6.25 -8.33 2.27
C PRO A 88 7.28 -7.51 1.48
N PHE A 89 8.45 -7.22 2.04
CA PHE A 89 9.41 -6.30 1.44
C PHE A 89 10.66 -6.96 0.88
N LEU A 90 10.67 -8.31 0.84
CA LEU A 90 11.85 -9.10 0.44
C LEU A 90 12.39 -8.68 -0.93
N LEU A 91 11.53 -8.56 -1.94
CA LEU A 91 11.92 -8.15 -3.29
C LEU A 91 12.65 -6.79 -3.29
N ASN A 92 12.04 -5.78 -2.66
CA ASN A 92 12.61 -4.44 -2.62
C ASN A 92 13.89 -4.36 -1.79
N LEU A 93 13.99 -5.16 -0.71
CA LEU A 93 15.22 -5.26 0.10
C LEU A 93 16.38 -5.83 -0.70
N VAL A 94 16.11 -6.88 -1.50
CA VAL A 94 17.14 -7.49 -2.35
C VAL A 94 17.53 -6.54 -3.49
N ALA A 95 16.55 -5.90 -4.14
CA ALA A 95 16.82 -4.88 -5.16
C ALA A 95 17.67 -3.74 -4.62
N TYR A 96 17.31 -3.19 -3.46
CA TYR A 96 18.09 -2.15 -2.78
C TYR A 96 19.52 -2.60 -2.49
N SER A 97 19.70 -3.81 -1.96
CA SER A 97 21.03 -4.37 -1.68
C SER A 97 21.89 -4.47 -2.94
N GLN A 98 21.31 -4.92 -4.05
CA GLN A 98 22.04 -5.07 -5.31
C GLN A 98 22.40 -3.71 -5.94
N VAL A 99 21.48 -2.75 -5.95
CA VAL A 99 21.81 -1.42 -6.48
C VAL A 99 22.85 -0.69 -5.63
N CYS A 100 22.86 -0.88 -4.32
CA CYS A 100 23.91 -0.33 -3.47
C CYS A 100 25.29 -0.97 -3.70
N TYR A 101 25.31 -2.25 -4.09
CA TYR A 101 26.55 -2.97 -4.36
C TYR A 101 27.13 -2.65 -5.74
N SER A 102 26.31 -2.55 -6.78
CA SER A 102 26.71 -2.30 -8.18
C SER A 102 25.64 -1.47 -8.89
N PRO A 103 25.59 -0.14 -8.66
CA PRO A 103 24.53 0.71 -9.17
C PRO A 103 24.49 0.75 -10.70
N ASP A 104 25.64 0.72 -11.37
CA ASP A 104 25.72 0.81 -12.83
C ASP A 104 25.27 -0.48 -13.53
N ASP A 105 25.47 -1.63 -12.90
CA ASP A 105 25.11 -2.94 -13.45
C ASP A 105 23.69 -3.39 -13.06
N PHE A 106 23.08 -2.71 -12.10
CA PHE A 106 21.72 -3.05 -11.69
C PHE A 106 20.69 -2.59 -12.71
N HIS A 107 19.84 -3.52 -13.16
CA HIS A 107 18.71 -3.28 -14.03
C HIS A 107 17.48 -4.00 -13.52
N ALA A 108 16.42 -3.27 -13.23
CA ALA A 108 15.21 -3.80 -12.60
C ALA A 108 14.57 -4.96 -13.39
N ASP A 109 14.53 -4.87 -14.73
CA ASP A 109 13.96 -5.95 -15.55
C ASP A 109 14.74 -7.26 -15.44
N THR A 110 16.08 -7.19 -15.48
CA THR A 110 16.94 -8.35 -15.28
C THR A 110 16.79 -8.89 -13.86
N PHE A 111 16.77 -7.98 -12.87
CA PHE A 111 16.58 -8.33 -11.49
C PHE A 111 15.27 -9.08 -11.22
N TYR A 112 14.14 -8.61 -11.75
CA TYR A 112 12.86 -9.29 -11.60
C TYR A 112 12.91 -10.72 -12.13
N LYS A 113 13.47 -10.90 -13.32
CA LYS A 113 13.60 -12.23 -13.93
C LYS A 113 14.48 -13.14 -13.07
N ASP A 114 15.69 -12.69 -12.76
CA ASP A 114 16.67 -13.49 -12.02
C ASP A 114 16.16 -13.85 -10.61
N TRP A 115 15.48 -12.88 -9.95
CA TRP A 115 14.90 -13.10 -8.63
C TRP A 115 13.75 -14.13 -8.68
N THR A 116 12.83 -14.01 -9.63
CA THR A 116 11.69 -14.93 -9.72
C THR A 116 12.09 -16.34 -10.15
N GLU A 117 13.06 -16.50 -11.05
CA GLU A 117 13.59 -17.78 -11.50
C GLU A 117 14.36 -18.57 -10.39
N GLN A 118 14.76 -17.88 -9.29
CA GLN A 118 15.32 -18.57 -8.12
C GLN A 118 14.27 -19.36 -7.32
N TYR A 119 13.01 -18.96 -7.42
CA TYR A 119 11.93 -19.51 -6.59
C TYR A 119 10.88 -20.29 -7.38
N PHE A 120 10.73 -20.01 -8.67
CA PHE A 120 9.66 -20.54 -9.51
C PHE A 120 10.19 -21.17 -10.78
N SER A 121 9.41 -22.03 -11.44
CA SER A 121 9.75 -22.48 -12.78
C SER A 121 9.81 -21.31 -13.76
N PRO A 122 10.59 -21.37 -14.86
CA PRO A 122 10.68 -20.26 -15.81
C PRO A 122 9.32 -19.76 -16.32
N GLU A 123 8.38 -20.67 -16.58
CA GLU A 123 7.04 -20.31 -17.05
C GLU A 123 6.21 -19.61 -15.96
N ALA A 124 6.33 -20.02 -14.70
CA ALA A 124 5.66 -19.36 -13.59
C ALA A 124 6.34 -18.04 -13.21
N ALA A 125 7.65 -17.95 -13.37
CA ALA A 125 8.44 -16.73 -13.11
C ALA A 125 8.02 -15.58 -14.01
N GLU A 126 7.82 -15.80 -15.31
CA GLU A 126 7.34 -14.76 -16.25
C GLU A 126 5.98 -14.19 -15.79
N HIS A 127 5.04 -15.04 -15.42
CA HIS A 127 3.75 -14.63 -14.90
C HIS A 127 3.87 -13.89 -13.56
N ALA A 128 4.78 -14.30 -12.69
CA ALA A 128 5.04 -13.60 -11.43
C ALA A 128 5.55 -12.17 -11.66
N VAL A 129 6.50 -11.99 -12.58
CA VAL A 129 7.02 -10.67 -12.97
C VAL A 129 5.89 -9.77 -13.48
N ASN A 130 5.10 -10.27 -14.43
CA ASN A 130 3.99 -9.51 -15.01
C ASN A 130 2.98 -9.10 -13.94
N SER A 131 2.60 -10.03 -13.05
CA SER A 131 1.68 -9.73 -11.96
C SER A 131 2.22 -8.67 -11.01
N MET A 132 3.49 -8.76 -10.60
CA MET A 132 4.12 -7.79 -9.70
C MET A 132 4.25 -6.41 -10.35
N LYS A 133 4.57 -6.32 -11.63
CA LYS A 133 4.60 -5.06 -12.37
C LYS A 133 3.21 -4.41 -12.44
N TYR A 134 2.16 -5.17 -12.73
CA TYR A 134 0.79 -4.66 -12.68
C TYR A 134 0.36 -4.26 -11.27
N LEU A 135 0.80 -4.98 -10.24
CA LEU A 135 0.53 -4.60 -8.84
C LEU A 135 1.21 -3.27 -8.48
N SER A 136 2.42 -3.03 -8.97
CA SER A 136 3.12 -1.75 -8.84
C SER A 136 2.40 -0.64 -9.60
N GLU A 137 2.04 -0.87 -10.87
CA GLU A 137 1.27 0.08 -11.71
C GLU A 137 -0.05 0.49 -11.04
N ALA A 138 -0.75 -0.45 -10.39
CA ALA A 138 -1.98 -0.15 -9.66
C ALA A 138 -1.75 0.80 -8.46
N GLN A 139 -0.52 0.93 -7.98
CA GLN A 139 -0.12 1.77 -6.86
C GLN A 139 0.57 3.08 -7.26
N GLU A 140 0.71 3.33 -8.57
CA GLU A 140 1.35 4.55 -9.08
C GLU A 140 0.50 5.81 -8.83
N GLY A 141 1.20 6.95 -8.69
CA GLY A 141 0.61 8.29 -8.61
C GLY A 141 -0.01 8.65 -7.26
N ARG A 142 -0.02 7.73 -6.31
CA ARG A 142 -0.51 7.91 -4.94
C ARG A 142 0.42 7.19 -3.95
N LYS A 143 0.09 7.29 -2.67
CA LYS A 143 0.72 6.46 -1.63
C LYS A 143 0.27 4.98 -1.71
N GLY A 144 -0.21 4.60 -2.88
CA GLY A 144 -0.64 3.26 -3.22
C GLY A 144 -1.79 2.77 -2.35
N TYR A 145 -1.79 1.49 -2.06
CA TYR A 145 -2.74 0.83 -1.17
C TYR A 145 -3.01 1.57 0.15
N VAL A 146 -2.03 2.28 0.69
CA VAL A 146 -2.16 3.04 1.94
C VAL A 146 -3.15 4.20 1.82
N GLU A 147 -3.22 4.85 0.67
CA GLU A 147 -4.17 5.94 0.42
C GLU A 147 -5.61 5.45 0.55
N HIS A 148 -5.90 4.28 -0.02
CA HIS A 148 -7.23 3.66 0.06
C HIS A 148 -7.65 3.30 1.49
N LEU A 149 -6.72 2.91 2.35
CA LEU A 149 -7.03 2.73 3.77
C LEU A 149 -7.46 4.04 4.45
N TRP A 150 -6.89 5.17 4.03
CA TRP A 150 -7.32 6.48 4.52
C TRP A 150 -8.69 6.87 3.97
N GLU A 151 -8.93 6.69 2.68
CA GLU A 151 -10.22 6.97 2.05
C GLU A 151 -11.34 6.13 2.67
N ILE A 152 -11.12 4.86 2.94
CA ILE A 152 -12.04 4.01 3.69
C ILE A 152 -12.36 4.61 5.08
N ARG A 153 -11.35 5.07 5.83
CA ARG A 153 -11.57 5.70 7.14
C ARG A 153 -12.36 7.00 7.05
N GLU A 154 -12.09 7.83 6.04
CA GLU A 154 -12.85 9.05 5.79
C GLU A 154 -14.32 8.72 5.49
N ALA A 155 -14.58 7.75 4.60
CA ALA A 155 -15.93 7.30 4.27
C ALA A 155 -16.66 6.73 5.50
N VAL A 156 -15.99 5.89 6.29
CA VAL A 156 -16.56 5.34 7.54
C VAL A 156 -16.89 6.47 8.53
N SER A 157 -16.00 7.42 8.70
CA SER A 157 -16.20 8.58 9.59
C SER A 157 -17.46 9.38 9.18
N TYR A 158 -17.58 9.69 7.90
CA TYR A 158 -18.76 10.39 7.37
C TYR A 158 -20.06 9.58 7.53
N LEU A 159 -20.02 8.30 7.14
CA LEU A 159 -21.19 7.43 7.17
C LEU A 159 -21.67 7.14 8.60
N SER A 160 -20.78 6.97 9.55
CA SER A 160 -21.08 6.73 10.96
C SER A 160 -21.33 8.02 11.75
N ASN A 161 -21.08 9.20 11.15
CA ASN A 161 -21.11 10.50 11.81
C ASN A 161 -20.19 10.57 13.05
N ALA A 162 -19.02 9.98 12.95
CA ALA A 162 -18.01 9.95 14.00
C ALA A 162 -16.68 10.53 13.46
N PRO A 163 -15.91 11.26 14.28
CA PRO A 163 -14.62 11.78 13.86
C PRO A 163 -13.60 10.64 13.67
N ILE A 164 -12.54 10.92 12.89
CA ILE A 164 -11.43 9.98 12.72
C ILE A 164 -10.58 9.99 13.99
N GLU A 165 -10.54 8.86 14.68
CA GLU A 165 -9.71 8.65 15.85
C GLU A 165 -8.23 8.52 15.48
N ARG A 166 -7.38 9.22 16.25
CA ARG A 166 -5.91 9.14 16.12
C ARG A 166 -5.31 8.84 17.50
N PRO A 167 -4.63 7.71 17.68
CA PRO A 167 -4.00 7.39 18.96
C PRO A 167 -3.07 8.50 19.43
N GLY A 168 -3.31 9.03 20.62
CA GLY A 168 -2.49 10.08 21.24
C GLY A 168 -2.60 11.48 20.62
N LYS A 169 -3.60 11.70 19.73
CA LYS A 169 -3.86 12.99 19.09
C LYS A 169 -5.36 13.29 19.14
N SER A 170 -5.71 14.58 19.01
CA SER A 170 -7.11 14.97 18.89
C SER A 170 -7.76 14.33 17.65
N PRO A 171 -9.03 13.92 17.74
CA PRO A 171 -9.81 13.48 16.60
C PRO A 171 -9.84 14.55 15.51
N VAL A 172 -9.89 14.12 14.25
CA VAL A 172 -9.98 15.04 13.10
C VAL A 172 -11.29 14.83 12.34
N PRO A 173 -11.85 15.87 11.74
CA PRO A 173 -12.97 15.72 10.81
C PRO A 173 -12.51 14.93 9.58
N TYR A 174 -13.48 14.32 8.89
CA TYR A 174 -13.25 13.70 7.59
C TYR A 174 -12.98 14.75 6.50
N ASP A 175 -12.21 14.36 5.50
CA ASP A 175 -12.06 15.11 4.26
C ASP A 175 -13.15 14.66 3.28
N TYR A 176 -14.04 15.58 2.89
CA TYR A 176 -15.20 15.22 2.09
C TYR A 176 -14.82 14.77 0.66
N ASP A 177 -13.79 15.34 0.07
CA ASP A 177 -13.33 14.96 -1.27
C ASP A 177 -12.85 13.51 -1.27
N ARG A 178 -12.23 13.05 -0.19
CA ARG A 178 -11.87 11.64 0.00
C ARG A 178 -13.09 10.75 0.25
N VAL A 179 -14.11 11.26 0.92
CA VAL A 179 -15.35 10.50 1.20
C VAL A 179 -16.09 10.11 -0.07
N ILE A 180 -16.13 10.96 -1.08
CA ILE A 180 -16.76 10.67 -2.38
C ILE A 180 -15.86 9.83 -3.29
N GLY A 181 -14.56 9.76 -3.00
CA GLY A 181 -13.58 8.97 -3.71
C GLY A 181 -13.20 9.50 -5.09
N ASP A 182 -12.10 8.98 -5.59
CA ASP A 182 -11.61 9.23 -6.94
C ASP A 182 -12.06 8.08 -7.86
N VAL A 183 -13.25 8.23 -8.46
CA VAL A 183 -13.89 7.19 -9.28
C VAL A 183 -13.03 6.80 -10.48
N GLU A 184 -12.43 7.77 -11.16
CA GLU A 184 -11.59 7.50 -12.35
C GLU A 184 -10.36 6.68 -11.98
N ASN A 185 -9.70 7.03 -10.89
CA ASN A 185 -8.55 6.29 -10.40
C ASN A 185 -8.94 4.88 -9.92
N VAL A 186 -10.05 4.74 -9.23
CA VAL A 186 -10.57 3.42 -8.80
C VAL A 186 -10.87 2.53 -9.99
N GLU A 187 -11.46 3.06 -11.07
CA GLU A 187 -11.71 2.31 -12.31
C GLU A 187 -10.40 1.88 -12.99
N ARG A 188 -9.42 2.78 -13.08
CA ARG A 188 -8.07 2.46 -13.58
C ARG A 188 -7.43 1.33 -12.77
N ILE A 189 -7.41 1.46 -11.46
CA ILE A 189 -6.83 0.45 -10.54
C ILE A 189 -7.52 -0.90 -10.74
N ASN A 190 -8.84 -0.94 -10.84
CA ASN A 190 -9.58 -2.19 -11.05
C ASN A 190 -9.19 -2.89 -12.36
N VAL A 191 -8.96 -2.13 -13.44
CA VAL A 191 -8.53 -2.70 -14.74
C VAL A 191 -7.13 -3.30 -14.60
N VAL A 192 -6.20 -2.61 -13.96
CA VAL A 192 -4.82 -3.06 -13.78
C VAL A 192 -4.76 -4.27 -12.85
N LEU A 193 -5.49 -4.25 -11.73
CA LEU A 193 -5.54 -5.38 -10.80
C LEU A 193 -6.13 -6.65 -11.41
N LYS A 194 -7.09 -6.54 -12.34
CA LYS A 194 -7.58 -7.71 -13.09
C LYS A 194 -6.46 -8.35 -13.92
N LYS A 195 -5.58 -7.56 -14.53
CA LYS A 195 -4.40 -8.08 -15.25
C LYS A 195 -3.45 -8.75 -14.27
N ALA A 196 -3.11 -8.09 -13.15
CA ALA A 196 -2.25 -8.66 -12.12
C ALA A 196 -2.78 -10.02 -11.63
N ILE A 197 -4.06 -10.12 -11.31
CA ILE A 197 -4.69 -11.36 -10.85
C ILE A 197 -4.69 -12.44 -11.94
N THR A 198 -4.92 -12.07 -13.20
CA THR A 198 -4.89 -13.01 -14.31
C THR A 198 -3.51 -13.64 -14.45
N GLU A 199 -2.47 -12.82 -14.50
CA GLU A 199 -1.08 -13.28 -14.57
C GLU A 199 -0.73 -14.15 -13.35
N ALA A 200 -1.06 -13.69 -12.14
CA ALA A 200 -0.78 -14.46 -10.92
C ALA A 200 -1.45 -15.83 -10.93
N LYS A 201 -2.68 -15.95 -11.42
CA LYS A 201 -3.38 -17.24 -11.53
C LYS A 201 -2.73 -18.16 -12.55
N LEU A 202 -2.36 -17.64 -13.72
CA LEU A 202 -1.69 -18.41 -14.76
C LEU A 202 -0.36 -19.00 -14.24
N GLY A 203 0.45 -18.21 -13.55
CA GLY A 203 1.69 -18.71 -12.95
C GLY A 203 1.44 -19.72 -11.83
N TYR A 204 0.43 -19.51 -11.00
CA TYR A 204 0.07 -20.46 -9.94
C TYR A 204 -0.39 -21.81 -10.51
N GLU A 205 -1.14 -21.80 -11.61
CA GLU A 205 -1.53 -23.02 -12.34
C GLU A 205 -0.31 -23.77 -12.88
N LYS A 206 0.75 -23.07 -13.36
CA LYS A 206 2.02 -23.71 -13.78
C LYS A 206 2.73 -24.44 -12.65
N LEU A 207 2.47 -24.04 -11.41
CA LEU A 207 2.99 -24.65 -10.19
C LEU A 207 2.03 -25.69 -9.58
N GLY A 208 1.01 -26.12 -10.35
CA GLY A 208 0.02 -27.10 -9.90
C GLY A 208 -0.89 -26.60 -8.78
N ASN A 209 -1.04 -25.30 -8.63
CA ASN A 209 -1.83 -24.63 -7.58
C ASN A 209 -1.42 -25.03 -6.14
N ASN A 210 -0.14 -25.31 -5.91
CA ASN A 210 0.35 -25.85 -4.66
C ASN A 210 1.68 -25.23 -4.19
N ASP A 211 1.99 -24.02 -4.63
CA ASP A 211 3.16 -23.27 -4.15
C ASP A 211 2.72 -22.17 -3.16
N ASN A 212 3.00 -22.41 -1.89
CA ASN A 212 2.63 -21.48 -0.82
C ASN A 212 3.32 -20.12 -0.92
N PHE A 213 4.59 -20.11 -1.37
CA PHE A 213 5.30 -18.84 -1.52
C PHE A 213 4.75 -18.02 -2.68
N TYR A 214 4.52 -18.65 -3.83
CA TYR A 214 3.88 -18.01 -4.97
C TYR A 214 2.49 -17.46 -4.59
N HIS A 215 1.67 -18.31 -3.96
CA HIS A 215 0.34 -17.89 -3.50
C HIS A 215 0.41 -16.65 -2.60
N SER A 216 1.22 -16.68 -1.55
CA SER A 216 1.24 -15.63 -0.53
C SER A 216 1.98 -14.37 -0.97
N TYR A 217 2.90 -14.46 -1.93
CA TYR A 217 3.74 -13.35 -2.35
C TYR A 217 3.28 -12.70 -3.66
N VAL A 218 2.70 -13.45 -4.58
CA VAL A 218 2.28 -12.98 -5.90
C VAL A 218 0.75 -12.88 -6.01
N LEU A 219 0.03 -13.97 -5.76
CA LEU A 219 -1.42 -14.02 -5.99
C LEU A 219 -2.22 -13.27 -4.92
N LEU A 220 -1.95 -13.55 -3.66
CA LEU A 220 -2.72 -13.02 -2.53
C LEU A 220 -2.71 -11.48 -2.46
N PRO A 221 -1.58 -10.77 -2.61
CA PRO A 221 -1.58 -9.31 -2.55
C PRO A 221 -2.45 -8.65 -3.64
N ALA A 222 -2.40 -9.14 -4.87
CA ALA A 222 -3.22 -8.64 -5.96
C ALA A 222 -4.72 -8.85 -5.70
N GLN A 223 -5.10 -10.02 -5.19
CA GLN A 223 -6.48 -10.32 -4.84
C GLN A 223 -6.98 -9.47 -3.68
N LEU A 224 -6.18 -9.36 -2.59
CA LEU A 224 -6.55 -8.53 -1.43
C LEU A 224 -6.74 -7.06 -1.80
N TYR A 225 -5.87 -6.54 -2.68
CA TYR A 225 -6.02 -5.16 -3.11
C TYR A 225 -7.28 -4.95 -3.93
N SER A 226 -7.59 -5.88 -4.84
CA SER A 226 -8.84 -5.83 -5.63
C SER A 226 -10.08 -5.91 -4.73
N ASP A 227 -10.10 -6.80 -3.74
CA ASP A 227 -11.21 -6.92 -2.80
C ASP A 227 -11.37 -5.65 -1.95
N LEU A 228 -10.26 -5.03 -1.53
CA LEU A 228 -10.27 -3.77 -0.79
C LEU A 228 -10.88 -2.62 -1.63
N ILE A 229 -10.48 -2.50 -2.89
CA ILE A 229 -11.02 -1.50 -3.82
C ILE A 229 -12.53 -1.70 -4.04
N ALA A 230 -12.99 -2.94 -4.13
CA ALA A 230 -14.43 -3.24 -4.24
C ALA A 230 -15.20 -2.81 -2.97
N PHE A 231 -14.64 -3.07 -1.80
CA PHE A 231 -15.20 -2.64 -0.52
C PHE A 231 -15.27 -1.11 -0.41
N GLU A 232 -14.19 -0.42 -0.72
CA GLU A 232 -14.10 1.04 -0.74
C GLU A 232 -15.14 1.65 -1.69
N THR A 233 -15.27 1.10 -2.90
CA THR A 233 -16.29 1.53 -3.87
C THR A 233 -17.70 1.47 -3.29
N SER A 234 -18.01 0.44 -2.51
CA SER A 234 -19.31 0.31 -1.84
C SER A 234 -19.52 1.40 -0.77
N LEU A 235 -18.47 1.74 -0.02
CA LEU A 235 -18.54 2.83 0.97
C LEU A 235 -18.73 4.19 0.29
N HIS A 236 -18.03 4.46 -0.81
CA HIS A 236 -18.17 5.72 -1.57
C HIS A 236 -19.59 5.88 -2.14
N LYS A 237 -20.17 4.80 -2.67
CA LYS A 237 -21.57 4.81 -3.14
C LYS A 237 -22.56 5.11 -2.00
N MET A 238 -22.37 4.49 -0.84
CA MET A 238 -23.17 4.80 0.35
C MET A 238 -23.01 6.27 0.78
N ALA A 239 -21.79 6.80 0.73
CA ALA A 239 -21.51 8.19 1.06
C ALA A 239 -22.22 9.17 0.09
N GLN A 240 -22.19 8.88 -1.20
CA GLN A 240 -22.92 9.66 -2.20
C GLN A 240 -24.44 9.67 -1.95
N LEU A 241 -25.01 8.51 -1.64
CA LEU A 241 -26.43 8.39 -1.29
C LEU A 241 -26.78 9.18 0.00
N LYS A 242 -25.95 9.06 1.04
CA LYS A 242 -26.14 9.86 2.26
C LYS A 242 -26.10 11.36 1.95
N LYS A 243 -25.20 11.82 1.09
CA LYS A 243 -25.14 13.22 0.68
C LYS A 243 -26.37 13.66 -0.09
N GLN A 244 -26.90 12.82 -0.98
CA GLN A 244 -28.16 13.10 -1.66
C GLN A 244 -29.32 13.24 -0.66
N PHE A 245 -29.41 12.38 0.35
CA PHE A 245 -30.35 12.55 1.44
C PHE A 245 -30.14 13.89 2.20
N GLU A 246 -28.92 14.26 2.53
CA GLU A 246 -28.63 15.50 3.23
C GLU A 246 -29.12 16.72 2.45
N ASN A 247 -29.05 16.68 1.13
CA ASN A 247 -29.47 17.76 0.23
C ASN A 247 -30.99 17.78 0.00
N THR A 248 -31.64 16.62 -0.18
CA THR A 248 -33.04 16.50 -0.60
C THR A 248 -34.00 16.16 0.52
N LYS A 249 -33.52 15.58 1.63
CA LYS A 249 -34.27 14.99 2.74
C LYS A 249 -35.13 13.77 2.32
N ASP A 250 -34.91 13.23 1.11
CA ASP A 250 -35.60 12.01 0.66
C ASP A 250 -34.98 10.77 1.31
N LYS A 251 -35.72 10.17 2.22
CA LYS A 251 -35.31 8.96 2.95
C LYS A 251 -35.08 7.73 2.08
N GLN A 252 -35.49 7.76 0.80
CA GLN A 252 -35.22 6.68 -0.15
C GLN A 252 -33.72 6.47 -0.33
N TYR A 253 -32.93 7.55 -0.41
CA TYR A 253 -31.47 7.45 -0.52
C TYR A 253 -30.81 6.75 0.68
N LEU A 254 -31.34 6.95 1.91
CA LEU A 254 -30.81 6.23 3.09
C LEU A 254 -31.15 4.73 3.02
N LYS A 255 -32.36 4.38 2.54
CA LYS A 255 -32.75 2.97 2.37
C LYS A 255 -31.85 2.28 1.34
N GLU A 256 -31.52 2.95 0.25
CA GLU A 256 -30.58 2.44 -0.75
C GLU A 256 -29.17 2.30 -0.18
N ALA A 257 -28.67 3.29 0.59
CA ALA A 257 -27.38 3.19 1.27
C ALA A 257 -27.34 2.00 2.23
N ILE A 258 -28.40 1.79 3.02
CA ILE A 258 -28.51 0.63 3.94
C ILE A 258 -28.53 -0.69 3.15
N SER A 259 -29.16 -0.75 1.99
CA SER A 259 -29.16 -1.96 1.17
C SER A 259 -27.76 -2.37 0.69
N LEU A 260 -26.87 -1.41 0.47
CA LEU A 260 -25.47 -1.67 0.10
C LEU A 260 -24.63 -2.27 1.24
N LEU A 261 -25.07 -2.16 2.50
CA LEU A 261 -24.37 -2.76 3.64
C LEU A 261 -24.26 -4.28 3.52
N THR A 262 -25.27 -4.94 2.95
CA THR A 262 -25.23 -6.39 2.72
C THR A 262 -24.07 -6.76 1.78
N ALA A 263 -23.91 -6.01 0.70
CA ALA A 263 -22.80 -6.21 -0.23
C ALA A 263 -21.44 -5.91 0.44
N ALA A 264 -21.35 -4.83 1.20
CA ALA A 264 -20.14 -4.48 1.94
C ALA A 264 -19.76 -5.53 3.00
N LYS A 265 -20.74 -6.12 3.70
CA LYS A 265 -20.52 -7.25 4.64
C LYS A 265 -19.97 -8.46 3.90
N THR A 266 -20.55 -8.85 2.76
CA THR A 266 -20.06 -9.97 1.93
C THR A 266 -18.63 -9.71 1.42
N GLN A 267 -18.32 -8.48 1.02
CA GLN A 267 -16.97 -8.10 0.60
C GLN A 267 -15.98 -8.18 1.76
N LEU A 268 -16.39 -7.74 2.96
CA LEU A 268 -15.56 -7.88 4.17
C LEU A 268 -15.29 -9.35 4.50
N ASP A 269 -16.31 -10.23 4.44
CA ASP A 269 -16.13 -11.68 4.60
C ASP A 269 -15.09 -12.21 3.63
N THR A 270 -15.20 -11.85 2.34
CA THR A 270 -14.23 -12.25 1.30
C THR A 270 -12.82 -11.79 1.63
N ILE A 271 -12.65 -10.54 2.08
CA ILE A 271 -11.35 -10.00 2.47
C ILE A 271 -10.75 -10.78 3.63
N LEU A 272 -11.53 -11.04 4.68
CA LEU A 272 -11.08 -11.74 5.88
C LEU A 272 -10.72 -13.19 5.60
N ASP A 273 -11.56 -13.90 4.82
CA ASP A 273 -11.29 -15.28 4.40
C ASP A 273 -10.01 -15.35 3.57
N ARG A 274 -9.86 -14.45 2.60
CA ARG A 274 -8.66 -14.40 1.76
C ARG A 274 -7.40 -14.12 2.56
N ARG A 275 -7.45 -13.18 3.52
CA ARG A 275 -6.31 -12.92 4.41
C ARG A 275 -5.87 -14.17 5.16
N SER A 276 -6.80 -14.99 5.59
CA SER A 276 -6.49 -16.23 6.33
C SER A 276 -5.67 -17.22 5.50
N THR A 277 -5.79 -17.16 4.17
CA THR A 277 -4.99 -18.01 3.26
C THR A 277 -3.51 -17.64 3.22
N GLY A 278 -3.13 -16.49 3.75
CA GLY A 278 -1.73 -16.07 3.88
C GLY A 278 -1.00 -16.62 5.12
N ASP A 279 -1.72 -17.27 6.03
CA ASP A 279 -1.15 -17.90 7.24
C ASP A 279 -0.75 -19.35 6.96
N ILE A 280 0.30 -19.53 6.17
CA ILE A 280 0.64 -20.79 5.48
C ILE A 280 1.57 -21.73 6.24
N ASP A 281 2.28 -21.26 7.27
CA ASP A 281 3.21 -22.09 8.04
C ASP A 281 3.42 -21.55 9.47
N ASP A 282 4.14 -22.29 10.30
CA ASP A 282 4.36 -21.96 11.72
C ASP A 282 5.01 -20.59 11.91
N LYS A 283 5.92 -20.19 11.03
CA LYS A 283 6.63 -18.90 11.11
C LYS A 283 5.73 -17.72 10.81
N TRP A 284 4.80 -17.89 9.88
CA TRP A 284 3.89 -16.85 9.42
C TRP A 284 2.48 -17.00 9.97
N LYS A 285 2.25 -17.99 10.81
CA LYS A 285 0.99 -18.21 11.51
C LYS A 285 0.56 -16.96 12.25
N ASN A 286 -0.69 -16.58 12.09
CA ASN A 286 -1.27 -15.36 12.65
C ASN A 286 -0.66 -14.04 12.14
N TRP A 287 0.05 -14.05 11.00
CA TRP A 287 0.56 -12.82 10.39
C TRP A 287 -0.55 -11.80 10.16
N TYR A 288 -1.70 -12.25 9.68
CA TYR A 288 -2.89 -11.44 9.44
C TYR A 288 -3.89 -11.41 10.60
N ALA A 289 -3.55 -11.94 11.76
CA ALA A 289 -4.46 -11.96 12.91
C ALA A 289 -4.91 -10.57 13.35
N ILE A 290 -6.17 -10.45 13.74
CA ILE A 290 -6.79 -9.17 14.17
C ILE A 290 -6.01 -8.51 15.32
N ALA A 291 -5.40 -9.30 16.21
CA ALA A 291 -4.56 -8.78 17.30
C ALA A 291 -3.28 -8.08 16.83
N ASN A 292 -2.83 -8.28 15.59
CA ASN A 292 -1.68 -7.61 15.03
C ASN A 292 -2.05 -6.18 14.59
N ARG A 293 -1.87 -5.22 15.48
CA ARG A 293 -2.25 -3.81 15.26
C ARG A 293 -1.64 -3.19 14.01
N ARG A 294 -0.42 -3.58 13.63
CA ARG A 294 0.25 -3.03 12.45
C ARG A 294 -0.41 -3.50 11.17
N GLN A 295 -0.81 -4.76 11.11
CA GLN A 295 -1.48 -5.35 9.95
C GLN A 295 -2.92 -4.82 9.77
N ASN A 296 -3.56 -4.42 10.87
CA ASN A 296 -4.96 -4.03 10.88
C ASN A 296 -5.19 -2.52 10.97
N ASN A 297 -4.14 -1.72 10.96
CA ASN A 297 -4.31 -0.28 11.09
C ASN A 297 -5.03 0.31 9.86
N GLY A 298 -6.26 0.77 10.08
CA GLY A 298 -7.14 1.27 9.01
C GLY A 298 -7.78 0.17 8.15
N PHE A 299 -7.49 -1.11 8.42
CA PHE A 299 -8.06 -2.22 7.67
C PHE A 299 -9.57 -2.38 7.97
N PRO A 300 -10.40 -2.75 6.97
CA PRO A 300 -11.83 -2.95 7.16
C PRO A 300 -12.18 -3.92 8.31
N SER A 301 -13.24 -3.60 9.05
CA SER A 301 -13.73 -4.42 10.17
C SER A 301 -15.25 -4.36 10.30
N TYR A 302 -15.83 -5.34 10.97
CA TYR A 302 -17.26 -5.34 11.28
C TYR A 302 -17.69 -4.16 12.15
N ASP A 303 -16.83 -3.68 13.05
CA ASP A 303 -17.15 -2.51 13.89
C ASP A 303 -17.41 -1.27 13.06
N MET A 304 -16.65 -1.10 11.95
CA MET A 304 -16.88 -0.01 10.99
C MET A 304 -18.27 -0.11 10.35
N LEU A 305 -18.64 -1.29 9.86
CA LEU A 305 -19.95 -1.51 9.22
C LEU A 305 -21.11 -1.39 10.21
N ASN A 306 -20.96 -1.88 11.44
CA ASN A 306 -21.96 -1.76 12.50
C ASN A 306 -22.19 -0.29 12.90
N ALA A 307 -21.12 0.51 12.97
CA ALA A 307 -21.25 1.94 13.25
C ALA A 307 -21.99 2.68 12.12
N ILE A 308 -21.71 2.34 10.86
CA ILE A 308 -22.42 2.88 9.70
C ILE A 308 -23.90 2.50 9.74
N GLU A 309 -24.20 1.22 9.92
CA GLU A 309 -25.58 0.71 9.99
C GLU A 309 -26.41 1.41 11.08
N THR A 310 -25.81 1.54 12.27
CA THR A 310 -26.44 2.20 13.41
C THR A 310 -26.79 3.66 13.09
N ASN A 311 -25.86 4.41 12.50
CA ASN A 311 -26.12 5.82 12.16
C ASN A 311 -27.14 5.98 11.04
N LEU A 312 -26.99 5.25 9.93
CA LEU A 312 -27.92 5.35 8.80
C LEU A 312 -29.32 4.93 9.19
N THR A 313 -29.49 3.88 9.99
CA THR A 313 -30.79 3.46 10.51
C THR A 313 -31.42 4.53 11.39
N LYS A 314 -30.65 5.15 12.30
CA LYS A 314 -31.14 6.25 13.14
C LYS A 314 -31.63 7.44 12.29
N MET A 315 -30.98 7.73 11.18
CA MET A 315 -31.37 8.83 10.28
C MET A 315 -32.66 8.51 9.48
N THR A 316 -33.09 7.25 9.38
CA THR A 316 -34.33 6.86 8.73
C THR A 316 -35.55 6.98 9.65
N LEU A 317 -35.36 6.99 10.95
CA LEU A 317 -36.42 7.21 11.96
C LEU A 317 -36.82 8.67 12.01
#